data_84b1d5172c1270502747556f2a69dcee
#
_entry.id   84b1d5172c1270502747556f2a69dcee
#
_cell.length_a   1.000
_cell.length_b   1.000
_cell.length_c   1.000
_cell.angle_alpha   90.00
_cell.angle_beta   90.00
_cell.angle_gamma   90.00
#
_symmetry.space_group_name_H-M   'P 1'
#
loop_
_entity.id
_entity.type
_entity.pdbx_description
1 polymer ?
#
loop_
_entity_poly.entity_id
_entity_poly.type
_entity_poly.pdbx_seq_one_letter_code
_entity_poly.pdbx_strand_id
1 'polypeptide(L)'
;LLPENDRASGTWNQSVMELGATVCTAKAPLCDRCPIAGQCVFLRNGRPGLGERRTRPRQRFQGTDRQVRGLVLNALRELPAGSVLEREQAERLWKDRIQLDACIASLDDDGLVEMLPDGSLRLPQ
;
A
#
# COMPACT_ATOMS: atom_id res chain seq x y z
N LEU A 1 -0.90 -7.00 27.17
CA LEU A 1 -0.69 -8.27 26.46
C LEU A 1 0.50 -8.28 25.50
N LEU A 2 1.25 -7.18 25.38
CA LEU A 2 2.42 -7.15 24.50
C LEU A 2 3.64 -7.72 25.20
N PRO A 3 4.43 -8.58 24.53
CA PRO A 3 5.67 -9.12 25.09
C PRO A 3 6.70 -8.03 25.38
N GLU A 4 7.55 -8.27 26.38
CA GLU A 4 8.51 -7.29 26.87
C GLU A 4 9.83 -7.24 26.09
N ASN A 5 10.14 -8.25 25.27
CA ASN A 5 11.38 -8.30 24.50
C ASN A 5 11.13 -8.45 22.99
N ASP A 6 12.14 -8.10 22.19
CA ASP A 6 12.01 -8.04 20.73
C ASP A 6 11.73 -9.41 20.10
N ARG A 7 12.35 -10.47 20.61
CA ARG A 7 12.15 -11.83 20.09
C ARG A 7 10.72 -12.30 20.34
N ALA A 8 10.21 -12.10 21.55
CA ALA A 8 8.85 -12.46 21.90
C ALA A 8 7.82 -11.60 21.15
N SER A 9 8.12 -10.33 20.93
CA SER A 9 7.28 -9.43 20.13
C SER A 9 7.18 -9.89 18.68
N GLY A 10 8.30 -10.31 18.08
CA GLY A 10 8.30 -10.87 16.71
C GLY A 10 7.44 -12.13 16.60
N THR A 11 7.58 -13.04 17.54
CA THR A 11 6.77 -14.26 17.60
C THR A 11 5.30 -13.94 17.81
N TRP A 12 4.99 -13.01 18.68
CA TRP A 12 3.62 -12.54 18.92
C TRP A 12 2.99 -11.97 17.66
N ASN A 13 3.70 -11.09 16.95
CA ASN A 13 3.19 -10.48 15.73
C ASN A 13 2.92 -11.52 14.64
N GLN A 14 3.81 -12.49 14.45
CA GLN A 14 3.61 -13.58 13.50
C GLN A 14 2.41 -14.44 13.87
N SER A 15 2.25 -14.76 15.15
CA SER A 15 1.14 -15.55 15.65
C SER A 15 -0.20 -14.86 15.44
N VAL A 16 -0.27 -13.55 15.68
CA VAL A 16 -1.48 -12.75 15.48
C VAL A 16 -1.85 -12.69 13.99
N MET A 17 -0.87 -12.50 13.11
CA MET A 17 -1.11 -12.47 11.68
C MET A 17 -1.60 -13.83 11.17
N GLU A 18 -0.99 -14.92 11.62
CA GLU A 18 -1.40 -16.28 11.24
C GLU A 18 -2.81 -16.59 11.74
N LEU A 19 -3.13 -16.21 12.98
CA LEU A 19 -4.46 -16.36 13.54
C LEU A 19 -5.51 -15.64 12.68
N GLY A 20 -5.22 -14.42 12.25
CA GLY A 20 -6.10 -13.64 11.38
C GLY A 20 -6.28 -14.25 10.00
N ALA A 21 -5.26 -14.95 9.49
CA ALA A 21 -5.32 -15.58 8.17
C ALA A 21 -6.04 -16.93 8.18
N THR A 22 -5.94 -17.70 9.29
CA THR A 22 -6.39 -19.09 9.33
C THR A 22 -7.63 -19.34 10.18
N VAL A 23 -7.80 -18.60 11.25
CA VAL A 23 -8.89 -18.80 12.22
C VAL A 23 -9.83 -17.61 12.26
N CYS A 24 -9.33 -16.42 12.57
CA CYS A 24 -10.11 -15.20 12.71
C CYS A 24 -10.25 -14.48 11.35
N THR A 25 -10.88 -15.15 10.39
CA THR A 25 -11.08 -14.57 9.05
C THR A 25 -12.23 -13.55 9.06
N ALA A 26 -12.17 -12.57 8.15
CA ALA A 26 -13.15 -11.48 8.13
C ALA A 26 -14.57 -11.93 7.80
N LYS A 27 -14.71 -12.97 6.96
CA LYS A 27 -16.01 -13.43 6.50
C LYS A 27 -16.64 -14.53 7.36
N ALA A 28 -15.81 -15.45 7.87
CA ALA A 28 -16.30 -16.62 8.59
C ALA A 28 -15.28 -17.00 9.70
N PRO A 29 -15.23 -16.22 10.80
CA PRO A 29 -14.30 -16.51 11.88
C PRO A 29 -14.64 -17.84 12.57
N LEU A 30 -13.60 -18.65 12.76
CA LEU A 30 -13.71 -19.95 13.42
C LEU A 30 -13.47 -19.80 14.92
N CYS A 31 -14.38 -19.15 15.61
CA CYS A 31 -14.24 -18.83 17.04
C CYS A 31 -14.09 -20.07 17.91
N ASP A 32 -14.70 -21.19 17.53
CA ASP A 32 -14.60 -22.45 18.25
C ASP A 32 -13.18 -23.02 18.28
N ARG A 33 -12.36 -22.64 17.31
CA ARG A 33 -10.95 -23.04 17.20
C ARG A 33 -9.97 -21.98 17.69
N CYS A 34 -10.49 -20.82 18.10
CA CYS A 34 -9.66 -19.69 18.48
C CYS A 34 -9.09 -19.87 19.89
N PRO A 35 -7.74 -19.85 20.04
CA PRO A 35 -7.13 -20.05 21.37
C PRO A 35 -7.39 -18.90 22.35
N ILE A 36 -7.79 -17.72 21.85
CA ILE A 36 -8.06 -16.54 22.68
C ILE A 36 -9.55 -16.17 22.72
N ALA A 37 -10.42 -17.08 22.33
CA ALA A 37 -11.87 -16.83 22.30
C ALA A 37 -12.42 -16.35 23.65
N GLY A 38 -11.91 -16.89 24.76
CA GLY A 38 -12.35 -16.50 26.10
C GLY A 38 -12.03 -15.06 26.49
N GLN A 39 -11.09 -14.43 25.80
CA GLN A 39 -10.66 -13.05 26.03
C GLN A 39 -11.08 -12.09 24.90
N CYS A 40 -11.81 -12.61 23.89
CA CYS A 40 -12.16 -11.84 22.71
C CYS A 40 -13.37 -10.94 22.96
N VAL A 41 -13.15 -9.63 22.91
CA VAL A 41 -14.23 -8.63 23.09
C VAL A 41 -15.22 -8.68 21.93
N PHE A 42 -14.74 -8.90 20.71
CA PHE A 42 -15.59 -9.02 19.52
C PHE A 42 -16.59 -10.18 19.65
N LEU A 43 -16.12 -11.35 20.06
CA LEU A 43 -16.98 -12.52 20.27
C LEU A 43 -17.95 -12.29 21.44
N ARG A 44 -17.45 -11.70 22.53
CA ARG A 44 -18.27 -11.39 23.73
C ARG A 44 -19.42 -10.44 23.40
N ASN A 45 -19.18 -9.50 22.48
CA ASN A 45 -20.19 -8.51 22.08
C ASN A 45 -21.11 -9.01 20.94
N GLY A 46 -21.08 -10.30 20.61
CA GLY A 46 -21.97 -10.90 19.62
C GLY A 46 -21.50 -10.72 18.18
N ARG A 47 -20.21 -10.52 17.95
CA ARG A 47 -19.63 -10.36 16.61
C ARG A 47 -20.25 -9.19 15.83
N PRO A 48 -20.16 -7.95 16.34
CA PRO A 48 -20.78 -6.80 15.68
C PRO A 48 -20.20 -6.57 14.28
N GLY A 49 -21.07 -6.30 13.31
CA GLY A 49 -20.68 -6.05 11.93
C GLY A 49 -20.43 -7.30 11.08
N LEU A 50 -20.46 -8.50 11.66
CA LEU A 50 -20.28 -9.74 10.90
C LEU A 50 -21.48 -9.97 9.98
N GLY A 51 -21.21 -10.18 8.70
CA GLY A 51 -22.24 -10.38 7.69
C GLY A 51 -22.81 -9.09 7.10
N GLU A 52 -22.42 -7.93 7.60
CA GLU A 52 -22.83 -6.65 7.03
C GLU A 52 -22.09 -6.36 5.73
N ARG A 53 -22.78 -5.71 4.80
CA ARG A 53 -22.16 -5.26 3.56
C ARG A 53 -21.12 -4.19 3.86
N ARG A 54 -20.00 -4.23 3.12
CA ARG A 54 -19.02 -3.15 3.16
C ARG A 54 -19.69 -1.84 2.78
N THR A 55 -19.60 -0.86 3.67
CA THR A 55 -20.10 0.49 3.44
C THR A 55 -19.09 1.35 2.67
N ARG A 56 -17.82 0.96 2.68
CA ARG A 56 -16.78 1.67 1.92
C ARG A 56 -16.76 1.19 0.48
N PRO A 57 -16.96 2.10 -0.50
CA PRO A 57 -16.80 1.75 -1.90
C PRO A 57 -15.35 1.34 -2.17
N ARG A 58 -15.15 0.43 -3.12
CA ARG A 58 -13.83 0.05 -3.60
C ARG A 58 -13.10 1.30 -4.12
N GLN A 59 -11.88 1.52 -3.63
CA GLN A 59 -11.09 2.64 -4.10
C GLN A 59 -10.77 2.46 -5.59
N ARG A 60 -11.12 3.47 -6.39
CA ARG A 60 -10.83 3.49 -7.81
C ARG A 60 -9.33 3.57 -8.02
N PHE A 61 -8.78 2.74 -8.92
CA PHE A 61 -7.37 2.78 -9.31
C PHE A 61 -7.17 3.53 -10.63
N GLN A 62 -8.04 3.27 -11.62
CA GLN A 62 -7.93 3.87 -12.94
C GLN A 62 -8.14 5.38 -12.90
N GLY A 63 -7.21 6.13 -13.50
CA GLY A 63 -7.26 7.58 -13.57
C GLY A 63 -6.83 8.30 -12.29
N THR A 64 -6.37 7.57 -11.26
CA THR A 64 -5.91 8.17 -10.00
C THR A 64 -4.44 8.59 -10.07
N ASP A 65 -4.06 9.52 -9.21
CA ASP A 65 -2.66 9.94 -9.06
C ASP A 65 -1.75 8.75 -8.71
N ARG A 66 -2.25 7.80 -7.95
CA ARG A 66 -1.52 6.57 -7.62
C ARG A 66 -1.13 5.80 -8.87
N GLN A 67 -2.02 5.68 -9.84
CA GLN A 67 -1.72 5.04 -11.12
C GLN A 67 -0.64 5.79 -11.88
N VAL A 68 -0.76 7.11 -11.98
CA VAL A 68 0.20 7.97 -12.70
C VAL A 68 1.58 7.91 -12.05
N ARG A 69 1.65 8.02 -10.72
CA ARG A 69 2.91 7.90 -9.98
C ARG A 69 3.57 6.54 -10.22
N GLY A 70 2.77 5.48 -10.23
CA GLY A 70 3.27 4.12 -10.52
C GLY A 70 3.82 3.97 -11.92
N LEU A 71 3.19 4.57 -12.93
CA LEU A 71 3.67 4.56 -14.32
C LEU A 71 5.02 5.26 -14.46
N VAL A 72 5.20 6.42 -13.82
CA VAL A 72 6.46 7.17 -13.86
C VAL A 72 7.58 6.38 -13.19
N LEU A 73 7.33 5.86 -11.99
CA LEU A 73 8.34 5.05 -11.28
C LEU A 73 8.72 3.78 -12.04
N ASN A 74 7.74 3.12 -12.64
CA ASN A 74 7.99 1.90 -13.41
C ASN A 74 8.83 2.18 -14.65
N ALA A 75 8.53 3.26 -15.37
CA ALA A 75 9.30 3.68 -16.53
C ALA A 75 10.77 3.95 -16.16
N LEU A 76 11.00 4.61 -15.01
CA LEU A 76 12.36 4.87 -14.52
C LEU A 76 13.10 3.59 -14.11
N ARG A 77 12.39 2.64 -13.51
CA ARG A 77 12.99 1.34 -13.11
C ARG A 77 13.40 0.48 -14.30
N GLU A 78 12.71 0.61 -15.41
CA GLU A 78 13.01 -0.15 -16.64
C GLU A 78 14.21 0.42 -17.39
N LEU A 79 14.63 1.66 -17.10
CA LEU A 79 15.80 2.24 -17.71
C LEU A 79 17.08 1.66 -17.12
N PRO A 80 18.19 1.60 -17.93
CA PRO A 80 19.49 1.22 -17.40
C PRO A 80 19.93 2.14 -16.26
N ALA A 81 20.73 1.60 -15.33
CA ALA A 81 21.26 2.37 -14.21
C ALA A 81 22.01 3.63 -14.69
N GLY A 82 21.69 4.78 -14.07
CA GLY A 82 22.29 6.06 -14.43
C GLY A 82 21.64 6.77 -15.62
N SER A 83 20.62 6.16 -16.24
CA SER A 83 19.89 6.78 -17.34
C SER A 83 18.82 7.74 -16.82
N VAL A 84 18.40 8.65 -17.70
CA VAL A 84 17.34 9.62 -17.41
C VAL A 84 16.14 9.38 -18.33
N LEU A 85 14.95 9.65 -17.81
CA LEU A 85 13.73 9.67 -18.60
C LEU A 85 13.54 11.08 -19.14
N GLU A 86 13.62 11.24 -20.47
CA GLU A 86 13.43 12.54 -21.10
C GLU A 86 12.02 13.07 -20.92
N ARG A 87 11.88 14.39 -20.92
CA ARG A 87 10.58 15.05 -20.73
C ARG A 87 9.54 14.57 -21.74
N GLU A 88 9.91 14.43 -22.99
CA GLU A 88 9.00 13.94 -24.04
C GLU A 88 8.52 12.52 -23.79
N GLN A 89 9.42 11.66 -23.29
CA GLN A 89 9.08 10.30 -22.94
C GLN A 89 8.13 10.24 -21.73
N ALA A 90 8.34 11.10 -20.75
CA ALA A 90 7.47 11.21 -19.59
C ALA A 90 6.05 11.67 -19.99
N GLU A 91 5.96 12.62 -20.89
CA GLU A 91 4.69 13.15 -21.37
C GLU A 91 3.83 12.10 -22.11
N ARG A 92 4.45 11.07 -22.66
CA ARG A 92 3.77 9.96 -23.33
C ARG A 92 3.16 8.95 -22.36
N LEU A 93 3.54 8.99 -21.09
CA LEU A 93 3.07 8.02 -20.09
C LEU A 93 1.63 8.27 -19.67
N TRP A 94 1.17 9.51 -19.76
CA TRP A 94 -0.17 9.88 -19.31
C TRP A 94 -0.77 10.98 -20.19
N LYS A 95 -2.07 10.88 -20.44
CA LYS A 95 -2.79 11.78 -21.34
C LYS A 95 -3.07 13.17 -20.74
N ASP A 96 -3.24 13.27 -19.43
CA ASP A 96 -3.52 14.52 -18.73
C ASP A 96 -2.20 15.09 -18.21
N ARG A 97 -1.72 16.13 -18.89
CA ARG A 97 -0.44 16.77 -18.55
C ARG A 97 -0.47 17.45 -17.18
N ILE A 98 -1.57 18.05 -16.80
CA ILE A 98 -1.69 18.73 -15.50
C ILE A 98 -1.56 17.72 -14.38
N GLN A 99 -2.27 16.60 -14.48
CA GLN A 99 -2.17 15.51 -13.51
C GLN A 99 -0.77 14.90 -13.48
N LEU A 100 -0.17 14.67 -14.64
CA LEU A 100 1.19 14.13 -14.76
C LEU A 100 2.21 15.05 -14.08
N ASP A 101 2.17 16.34 -14.36
CA ASP A 101 3.10 17.32 -13.77
C ASP A 101 2.94 17.40 -12.25
N ALA A 102 1.71 17.39 -11.76
CA ALA A 102 1.43 17.37 -10.33
C ALA A 102 1.98 16.10 -9.65
N CYS A 103 1.82 14.94 -10.30
CA CYS A 103 2.34 13.66 -9.80
C CYS A 103 3.87 13.63 -9.79
N ILE A 104 4.52 14.16 -10.83
CA ILE A 104 5.98 14.26 -10.90
C ILE A 104 6.50 15.17 -9.78
N ALA A 105 5.89 16.33 -9.58
CA ALA A 105 6.26 17.24 -8.50
C ALA A 105 6.12 16.58 -7.12
N SER A 106 5.04 15.84 -6.92
CA SER A 106 4.81 15.07 -5.69
C SER A 106 5.88 13.99 -5.46
N LEU A 107 6.28 13.27 -6.51
CA LEU A 107 7.35 12.27 -6.42
C LEU A 107 8.71 12.90 -6.10
N ASP A 108 8.99 14.08 -6.66
CA ASP A 108 10.21 14.83 -6.37
C ASP A 108 10.23 15.30 -4.91
N ASP A 109 9.11 15.85 -4.43
CA ASP A 109 8.96 16.27 -3.02
C ASP A 109 9.14 15.09 -2.05
N ASP A 110 8.64 13.92 -2.41
CA ASP A 110 8.76 12.70 -1.59
C ASP A 110 10.16 12.07 -1.66
N GLY A 111 11.03 12.57 -2.53
CA GLY A 111 12.38 12.04 -2.71
C GLY A 111 12.45 10.72 -3.48
N LEU A 112 11.39 10.34 -4.17
CA LEU A 112 11.32 9.11 -4.95
C LEU A 112 11.84 9.27 -6.38
N VAL A 113 11.86 10.50 -6.88
CA VAL A 113 12.33 10.88 -8.21
C VAL A 113 13.10 12.18 -8.08
N GLU A 114 14.10 12.39 -8.93
CA GLU A 114 14.81 13.65 -9.03
C GLU A 114 14.52 14.29 -10.37
N MET A 115 13.99 15.51 -10.35
CA MET A 115 13.70 16.28 -11.54
C MET A 115 14.89 17.17 -11.88
N LEU A 116 15.40 17.05 -13.10
CA LEU A 116 16.54 17.81 -13.59
C LEU A 116 16.09 19.16 -14.17
N PRO A 117 17.00 20.14 -14.29
CA PRO A 117 16.66 21.48 -14.80
C PRO A 117 16.08 21.48 -16.22
N ASP A 118 16.40 20.50 -17.06
CA ASP A 118 15.85 20.36 -18.41
C ASP A 118 14.48 19.68 -18.44
N GLY A 119 13.94 19.30 -17.29
CA GLY A 119 12.66 18.60 -17.16
C GLY A 119 12.76 17.09 -17.25
N SER A 120 13.94 16.52 -17.44
CA SER A 120 14.13 15.07 -17.40
C SER A 120 14.08 14.54 -15.97
N LEU A 121 13.83 13.24 -15.82
CA LEU A 121 13.65 12.57 -14.54
C LEU A 121 14.67 11.47 -14.37
N ARG A 122 15.11 11.26 -13.13
CA ARG A 122 15.95 10.12 -12.79
C ARG A 122 15.61 9.58 -11.40
N LEU A 123 16.01 8.35 -11.14
CA LEU A 123 15.93 7.81 -9.79
C LEU A 123 17.01 8.46 -8.90
N PRO A 124 16.73 8.73 -7.63
CA PRO A 124 17.71 9.25 -6.70
C PRO A 124 18.90 8.30 -6.55
N GLN A 125 20.09 8.85 -6.44
CA GLN A 125 21.31 8.08 -6.23
C GLN A 125 21.67 8.01 -4.76
#